data_0c70e58ad1da7d337095a3635c8f9abd
#
_entry.id   0c70e58ad1da7d337095a3635c8f9abd
#
_cell.length_a   1.000
_cell.length_b   1.000
_cell.length_c   1.000
_cell.angle_alpha   90.00
_cell.angle_beta   90.00
_cell.angle_gamma   90.00
#
_symmetry.space_group_name_H-M   'P 1'
#
loop_
_entity.id
_entity.type
_entity.pdbx_description
1 polymer ?
#
loop_
_entity_poly.entity_id
_entity_poly.type
_entity_poly.pdbx_seq_one_letter_code
_entity_poly.pdbx_strand_id
1 'polypeptide(L)'
;MLSATTFTGESFDLKAQVVDYYYEPESQTYSSLYRVALVKNAVFDRIRVTSDYGFSAGWRSMVVPGWGQLYKGSTAKGVVFLGGTALLAGGAIFAETTRSNFMIQAGQTHDINLIRRFSANAQNMSTLRNVCAGALGAFYLYNVIDAFAARGAKRVVFPGRNGSSFISVVPNGFGGMSLYASTSF
;
A
#
# COMPACT_ATOMS: atom_id res chain seq x y z
N MET A 1 -5.83 16.11 27.23
CA MET A 1 -5.62 16.29 28.69
C MET A 1 -4.48 15.38 29.12
N LEU A 2 -3.28 15.93 29.32
CA LEU A 2 -2.16 15.19 29.89
C LEU A 2 -2.39 15.07 31.39
N SER A 3 -2.67 13.86 31.87
CA SER A 3 -2.67 13.59 33.30
C SER A 3 -1.21 13.53 33.76
N ALA A 4 -0.74 14.59 34.39
CA ALA A 4 0.53 14.57 35.10
C ALA A 4 0.38 13.65 36.32
N THR A 5 0.94 12.47 36.27
CA THR A 5 1.17 11.64 37.45
C THR A 5 2.33 12.28 38.21
N THR A 6 2.03 12.98 39.29
CA THR A 6 3.03 13.52 40.21
C THR A 6 3.62 12.36 40.99
N PHE A 7 4.85 11.98 40.69
CA PHE A 7 5.64 11.13 41.58
C PHE A 7 6.20 12.01 42.70
N THR A 8 5.72 11.79 43.90
CA THR A 8 6.28 12.41 45.10
C THR A 8 7.61 11.73 45.43
N GLY A 9 8.73 12.43 45.23
CA GLY A 9 9.97 12.03 45.86
C GLY A 9 11.30 12.39 45.23
N GLU A 10 11.44 12.59 43.94
CA GLU A 10 12.70 13.06 43.35
C GLU A 10 12.43 13.78 42.02
N SER A 11 13.05 14.92 41.83
CA SER A 11 13.02 15.64 40.56
C SER A 11 13.90 14.89 39.54
N PHE A 12 13.28 14.18 38.65
CA PHE A 12 14.00 13.58 37.53
C PHE A 12 14.07 14.57 36.37
N ASP A 13 15.27 14.83 35.92
CA ASP A 13 15.52 15.60 34.69
C ASP A 13 15.22 14.71 33.49
N LEU A 14 13.95 14.72 33.06
CA LEU A 14 13.48 13.93 31.94
C LEU A 14 13.84 14.63 30.64
N LYS A 15 14.87 14.16 29.95
CA LYS A 15 15.18 14.60 28.59
C LYS A 15 14.15 13.99 27.63
N ALA A 16 13.15 14.78 27.26
CA ALA A 16 12.19 14.40 26.23
C ALA A 16 12.69 14.82 24.86
N GLN A 17 12.73 13.91 23.91
CA GLN A 17 13.06 14.20 22.52
C GLN A 17 11.83 13.91 21.65
N VAL A 18 11.41 14.89 20.85
CA VAL A 18 10.38 14.67 19.83
C VAL A 18 10.94 13.72 18.78
N VAL A 19 10.29 12.58 18.59
CA VAL A 19 10.69 11.56 17.61
C VAL A 19 9.99 11.80 16.29
N ASP A 20 8.73 12.21 16.37
CA ASP A 20 7.89 12.48 15.23
C ASP A 20 6.70 13.36 15.62
N TYR A 21 6.12 14.04 14.63
CA TYR A 21 4.88 14.78 14.80
C TYR A 21 3.96 14.51 13.60
N TYR A 22 2.68 14.50 13.87
CA TYR A 22 1.63 14.32 12.88
C TYR A 22 0.57 15.41 13.06
N TYR A 23 0.17 16.02 11.96
CA TYR A 23 -0.95 16.96 11.92
C TYR A 23 -2.16 16.28 11.31
N GLU A 24 -3.27 16.27 12.03
CA GLU A 24 -4.53 15.74 11.56
C GLU A 24 -5.44 16.90 11.09
N PRO A 25 -5.65 17.05 9.79
CA PRO A 25 -6.35 18.21 9.25
C PRO A 25 -7.84 18.24 9.61
N GLU A 26 -8.48 17.08 9.84
CA GLU A 26 -9.90 17.00 10.20
C GLU A 26 -10.18 17.50 11.61
N SER A 27 -9.32 17.21 12.56
CA SER A 27 -9.44 17.63 13.97
C SER A 27 -8.63 18.87 14.32
N GLN A 28 -7.84 19.39 13.38
CA GLN A 28 -6.87 20.49 13.58
C GLN A 28 -5.93 20.25 14.78
N THR A 29 -5.61 18.99 15.06
CA THR A 29 -4.78 18.60 16.20
C THR A 29 -3.38 18.18 15.76
N TYR A 30 -2.37 18.62 16.54
CA TYR A 30 -1.00 18.15 16.42
C TYR A 30 -0.79 17.01 17.42
N SER A 31 -0.44 15.85 16.91
CA SER A 31 -0.01 14.71 17.73
C SER A 31 1.50 14.57 17.61
N SER A 32 2.19 14.51 18.73
CA SER A 32 3.64 14.34 18.77
C SER A 32 4.03 13.11 19.58
N LEU A 33 4.96 12.34 19.03
CA LEU A 33 5.54 11.19 19.69
C LEU A 33 6.83 11.65 20.41
N TYR A 34 6.83 11.56 21.73
CA TYR A 34 7.99 11.88 22.55
C TYR A 34 8.70 10.59 22.99
N ARG A 35 10.02 10.61 22.91
CA ARG A 35 10.88 9.65 23.58
C ARG A 35 11.30 10.24 24.92
N VAL A 36 10.91 9.59 26.01
CA VAL A 36 11.29 9.98 27.37
C VAL A 36 12.21 8.90 27.93
N ALA A 37 13.46 9.24 28.23
CA ALA A 37 14.40 8.34 28.87
C ALA A 37 14.21 8.42 30.38
N LEU A 38 13.56 7.40 30.98
CA LEU A 38 13.36 7.28 32.43
C LEU A 38 14.63 6.87 33.18
N VAL A 39 15.59 6.27 32.47
CA VAL A 39 16.89 5.83 33.02
C VAL A 39 17.93 5.96 31.90
N LYS A 40 19.20 6.25 32.23
CA LYS A 40 20.33 6.13 31.30
C LYS A 40 20.55 4.67 30.88
N ASN A 41 19.60 4.13 30.13
CA ASN A 41 19.69 2.75 29.65
C ASN A 41 19.92 2.77 28.14
N ALA A 42 21.00 2.17 27.67
CA ALA A 42 21.38 2.08 26.27
C ALA A 42 20.30 1.45 25.35
N VAL A 43 19.32 0.77 25.92
CA VAL A 43 18.18 0.17 25.17
C VAL A 43 17.25 1.23 24.59
N PHE A 44 16.99 2.32 25.33
CA PHE A 44 16.11 3.39 24.84
C PHE A 44 16.75 4.27 23.75
N ASP A 45 18.07 4.38 23.73
CA ASP A 45 18.79 5.12 22.69
C ASP A 45 18.75 4.47 21.31
N ARG A 46 18.25 3.24 21.21
CA ARG A 46 18.16 2.46 19.97
C ARG A 46 16.77 2.42 19.34
N ILE A 47 15.77 3.05 19.95
CA ILE A 47 14.44 3.14 19.32
C ILE A 47 14.57 3.98 18.06
N ARG A 48 14.22 3.39 16.92
CA ARG A 48 14.24 4.04 15.61
C ARG A 48 12.87 4.00 14.98
N VAL A 49 12.47 5.13 14.41
CA VAL A 49 11.32 5.17 13.51
C VAL A 49 11.85 4.94 12.10
N THR A 50 11.41 3.86 11.48
CA THR A 50 11.80 3.51 10.11
C THR A 50 10.57 3.43 9.23
N SER A 51 10.74 3.70 7.96
CA SER A 51 9.73 3.45 6.93
C SER A 51 10.36 2.69 5.79
N ASP A 52 9.69 1.65 5.33
CA ASP A 52 10.17 0.88 4.19
C ASP A 52 9.84 1.62 2.89
N TYR A 53 10.86 1.89 2.07
CA TYR A 53 10.70 2.49 0.74
C TYR A 53 11.86 2.10 -0.18
N GLY A 54 11.76 2.46 -1.45
CA GLY A 54 12.82 2.24 -2.43
C GLY A 54 12.79 0.86 -3.08
N PHE A 55 13.95 0.35 -3.43
CA PHE A 55 14.10 -0.81 -4.31
C PHE A 55 13.40 -2.08 -3.80
N SER A 56 13.48 -2.36 -2.51
CA SER A 56 12.87 -3.57 -1.92
C SER A 56 11.34 -3.64 -2.06
N ALA A 57 10.67 -2.49 -2.04
CA ALA A 57 9.22 -2.42 -2.27
C ALA A 57 8.90 -2.31 -3.77
N GLY A 58 9.73 -1.58 -4.52
CA GLY A 58 9.55 -1.37 -5.94
C GLY A 58 9.54 -2.66 -6.74
N TRP A 59 10.58 -3.49 -6.59
CA TRP A 59 10.68 -4.74 -7.35
C TRP A 59 9.51 -5.71 -7.07
N ARG A 60 8.99 -5.73 -5.82
CA ARG A 60 7.81 -6.53 -5.48
C ARG A 60 6.57 -6.09 -6.25
N SER A 61 6.38 -4.78 -6.40
CA SER A 61 5.28 -4.22 -7.22
C SER A 61 5.47 -4.44 -8.72
N MET A 62 6.70 -4.69 -9.18
CA MET A 62 6.97 -5.12 -10.56
C MET A 62 6.55 -6.57 -10.80
N VAL A 63 6.61 -7.45 -9.81
CA VAL A 63 6.18 -8.85 -9.97
C VAL A 63 4.67 -8.99 -9.80
N VAL A 64 4.13 -8.39 -8.72
CA VAL A 64 2.68 -8.40 -8.45
C VAL A 64 2.26 -6.98 -8.09
N PRO A 65 1.35 -6.37 -8.88
CA PRO A 65 0.82 -5.04 -8.60
C PRO A 65 0.23 -4.95 -7.21
N GLY A 66 0.64 -3.93 -6.43
CA GLY A 66 0.19 -3.74 -5.06
C GLY A 66 0.99 -4.47 -3.98
N TRP A 67 1.82 -5.47 -4.33
CA TRP A 67 2.60 -6.21 -3.33
C TRP A 67 3.60 -5.33 -2.58
N GLY A 68 4.27 -4.42 -3.28
CA GLY A 68 5.15 -3.46 -2.63
C GLY A 68 4.45 -2.55 -1.65
N GLN A 69 3.19 -2.18 -1.91
CA GLN A 69 2.37 -1.36 -1.03
C GLN A 69 1.95 -2.15 0.23
N LEU A 70 1.57 -3.43 0.06
CA LEU A 70 1.30 -4.33 1.18
C LEU A 70 2.54 -4.51 2.06
N TYR A 71 3.70 -4.71 1.44
CA TYR A 71 4.98 -4.83 2.15
C TYR A 71 5.32 -3.58 2.98
N LYS A 72 4.98 -2.40 2.47
CA LYS A 72 5.15 -1.12 3.19
C LYS A 72 4.14 -0.89 4.31
N GLY A 73 3.14 -1.77 4.49
CA GLY A 73 2.05 -1.60 5.44
C GLY A 73 0.92 -0.70 4.95
N SER A 74 0.91 -0.29 3.68
CA SER A 74 -0.16 0.50 3.06
C SER A 74 -1.22 -0.42 2.44
N THR A 75 -1.95 -1.15 3.29
CA THR A 75 -2.88 -2.22 2.86
C THR A 75 -3.97 -1.72 1.94
N ALA A 76 -4.58 -0.57 2.22
CA ALA A 76 -5.63 0.02 1.39
C ALA A 76 -5.12 0.27 -0.04
N LYS A 77 -3.94 0.90 -0.19
CA LYS A 77 -3.32 1.11 -1.51
C LYS A 77 -3.00 -0.21 -2.21
N GLY A 78 -2.46 -1.19 -1.48
CA GLY A 78 -2.15 -2.51 -2.02
C GLY A 78 -3.38 -3.22 -2.60
N VAL A 79 -4.50 -3.19 -1.88
CA VAL A 79 -5.78 -3.77 -2.32
C VAL A 79 -6.33 -3.04 -3.55
N VAL A 80 -6.26 -1.70 -3.58
CA VAL A 80 -6.70 -0.91 -4.75
C VAL A 80 -5.86 -1.24 -5.98
N PHE A 81 -4.54 -1.34 -5.87
CA PHE A 81 -3.67 -1.69 -6.99
C PHE A 81 -3.90 -3.12 -7.48
N LEU A 82 -4.03 -4.08 -6.57
CA LEU A 82 -4.30 -5.47 -6.92
C LEU A 82 -5.67 -5.61 -7.59
N GLY A 83 -6.72 -5.07 -6.97
CA GLY A 83 -8.08 -5.14 -7.48
C GLY A 83 -8.25 -4.39 -8.79
N GLY A 84 -7.70 -3.17 -8.91
CA GLY A 84 -7.73 -2.38 -10.14
C GLY A 84 -7.03 -3.09 -11.30
N THR A 85 -5.86 -3.70 -11.06
CA THR A 85 -5.15 -4.50 -12.06
C THR A 85 -5.98 -5.71 -12.50
N ALA A 86 -6.57 -6.44 -11.54
CA ALA A 86 -7.40 -7.60 -11.84
C ALA A 86 -8.65 -7.23 -12.67
N LEU A 87 -9.31 -6.12 -12.33
CA LEU A 87 -10.47 -5.61 -13.07
C LEU A 87 -10.10 -5.20 -14.51
N LEU A 88 -9.01 -4.48 -14.70
CA LEU A 88 -8.58 -4.04 -16.02
C LEU A 88 -8.12 -5.21 -16.89
N ALA A 89 -7.36 -6.14 -16.33
CA ALA A 89 -6.94 -7.36 -17.02
C ALA A 89 -8.14 -8.24 -17.37
N GLY A 90 -9.05 -8.47 -16.41
CA GLY A 90 -10.28 -9.22 -16.63
C GLY A 90 -11.18 -8.57 -17.69
N GLY A 91 -11.30 -7.24 -17.66
CA GLY A 91 -12.04 -6.48 -18.68
C GLY A 91 -11.45 -6.63 -20.08
N ALA A 92 -10.11 -6.60 -20.21
CA ALA A 92 -9.44 -6.81 -21.49
C ALA A 92 -9.67 -8.24 -22.03
N ILE A 93 -9.55 -9.25 -21.16
CA ILE A 93 -9.80 -10.66 -21.52
C ILE A 93 -11.26 -10.86 -21.92
N PHE A 94 -12.20 -10.32 -21.13
CA PHE A 94 -13.63 -10.39 -21.43
C PHE A 94 -13.95 -9.74 -22.79
N ALA A 95 -13.41 -8.55 -23.04
CA ALA A 95 -13.61 -7.86 -24.30
C ALA A 95 -13.05 -8.64 -25.50
N GLU A 96 -11.88 -9.25 -25.37
CA GLU A 96 -11.29 -10.08 -26.43
C GLU A 96 -12.09 -11.36 -26.68
N THR A 97 -12.51 -12.05 -25.63
CA THR A 97 -13.33 -13.27 -25.76
C THR A 97 -14.67 -12.94 -26.44
N THR A 98 -15.32 -11.85 -26.02
CA THR A 98 -16.59 -11.40 -26.60
C THR A 98 -16.40 -10.96 -28.05
N ARG A 99 -15.33 -10.26 -28.37
CA ARG A 99 -14.95 -9.88 -29.74
C ARG A 99 -14.80 -11.12 -30.63
N SER A 100 -14.07 -12.13 -30.16
CA SER A 100 -13.87 -13.38 -30.89
C SER A 100 -15.19 -14.09 -31.17
N ASN A 101 -16.08 -14.15 -30.19
CA ASN A 101 -17.42 -14.75 -30.36
C ASN A 101 -18.25 -14.00 -31.42
N PHE A 102 -18.23 -12.68 -31.45
CA PHE A 102 -18.91 -11.92 -32.50
C PHE A 102 -18.33 -12.18 -33.90
N MET A 103 -16.99 -12.31 -34.01
CA MET A 103 -16.35 -12.63 -35.27
C MET A 103 -16.71 -14.02 -35.78
N ILE A 104 -16.80 -15.03 -34.88
CA ILE A 104 -17.26 -16.38 -35.22
C ILE A 104 -18.69 -16.34 -35.72
N GLN A 105 -19.60 -15.64 -35.01
CA GLN A 105 -21.01 -15.50 -35.42
C GLN A 105 -21.16 -14.80 -36.77
N ALA A 106 -20.32 -13.77 -37.03
CA ALA A 106 -20.31 -13.12 -38.33
C ALA A 106 -19.90 -14.05 -39.48
N GLY A 107 -18.96 -14.95 -39.19
CA GLY A 107 -18.54 -15.99 -40.18
C GLY A 107 -19.53 -17.11 -40.42
N GLN A 108 -20.45 -17.33 -39.48
CA GLN A 108 -21.45 -18.42 -39.57
C GLN A 108 -22.77 -18.00 -40.24
N THR A 109 -23.00 -16.70 -40.45
CA THR A 109 -24.22 -16.17 -41.07
C THR A 109 -23.99 -15.72 -42.50
N HIS A 110 -25.01 -15.82 -43.33
CA HIS A 110 -25.01 -15.30 -44.72
C HIS A 110 -25.83 -13.99 -44.84
N ASP A 111 -26.45 -13.53 -43.75
CA ASP A 111 -27.22 -12.30 -43.73
C ASP A 111 -26.28 -11.09 -43.58
N ILE A 112 -26.24 -10.23 -44.58
CA ILE A 112 -25.40 -9.03 -44.60
C ILE A 112 -25.67 -8.08 -43.42
N ASN A 113 -26.93 -7.99 -42.98
CA ASN A 113 -27.28 -7.10 -41.88
C ASN A 113 -26.77 -7.65 -40.54
N LEU A 114 -26.83 -8.94 -40.34
CA LEU A 114 -26.29 -9.61 -39.18
C LEU A 114 -24.75 -9.57 -39.16
N ILE A 115 -24.11 -9.79 -40.32
CA ILE A 115 -22.65 -9.62 -40.44
C ILE A 115 -22.21 -8.22 -40.02
N ARG A 116 -22.90 -7.19 -40.51
CA ARG A 116 -22.59 -5.77 -40.13
C ARG A 116 -22.76 -5.53 -38.62
N ARG A 117 -23.84 -6.07 -38.03
CA ARG A 117 -24.08 -5.92 -36.58
C ARG A 117 -23.00 -6.61 -35.75
N PHE A 118 -22.66 -7.87 -36.09
CA PHE A 118 -21.61 -8.60 -35.37
C PHE A 118 -20.25 -7.95 -35.54
N SER A 119 -19.92 -7.48 -36.74
CA SER A 119 -18.68 -6.78 -37.01
C SER A 119 -18.59 -5.46 -36.22
N ALA A 120 -19.67 -4.68 -36.16
CA ALA A 120 -19.72 -3.46 -35.35
C ALA A 120 -19.56 -3.74 -33.85
N ASN A 121 -20.22 -4.77 -33.35
CA ASN A 121 -20.06 -5.22 -31.96
C ASN A 121 -18.63 -5.69 -31.67
N ALA A 122 -18.03 -6.44 -32.58
CA ALA A 122 -16.64 -6.86 -32.46
C ALA A 122 -15.68 -5.65 -32.44
N GLN A 123 -15.95 -4.64 -33.24
CA GLN A 123 -15.16 -3.40 -33.24
C GLN A 123 -15.29 -2.65 -31.90
N ASN A 124 -16.49 -2.56 -31.33
CA ASN A 124 -16.71 -1.95 -30.02
C ASN A 124 -15.95 -2.71 -28.92
N MET A 125 -15.96 -4.04 -28.96
CA MET A 125 -15.20 -4.87 -28.01
C MET A 125 -13.67 -4.69 -28.21
N SER A 126 -13.21 -4.54 -29.44
CA SER A 126 -11.80 -4.23 -29.73
C SER A 126 -11.40 -2.89 -29.11
N THR A 127 -12.25 -1.89 -29.20
CA THR A 127 -12.00 -0.59 -28.59
C THR A 127 -11.96 -0.71 -27.06
N LEU A 128 -12.92 -1.43 -26.45
CA LEU A 128 -12.95 -1.67 -25.02
C LEU A 128 -11.69 -2.38 -24.54
N ARG A 129 -11.26 -3.45 -25.25
CA ARG A 129 -10.01 -4.15 -24.97
C ARG A 129 -8.80 -3.20 -25.00
N ASN A 130 -8.70 -2.37 -26.01
CA ASN A 130 -7.57 -1.45 -26.16
C ASN A 130 -7.56 -0.38 -25.05
N VAL A 131 -8.73 0.11 -24.66
CA VAL A 131 -8.88 1.04 -23.53
C VAL A 131 -8.46 0.36 -22.23
N CYS A 132 -8.95 -0.84 -21.96
CA CYS A 132 -8.56 -1.61 -20.76
C CYS A 132 -7.06 -1.90 -20.74
N ALA A 133 -6.47 -2.30 -21.87
CA ALA A 133 -5.03 -2.57 -21.98
C ALA A 133 -4.18 -1.31 -21.77
N GLY A 134 -4.57 -0.18 -22.36
CA GLY A 134 -3.91 1.10 -22.15
C GLY A 134 -3.99 1.59 -20.72
N ALA A 135 -5.20 1.51 -20.12
CA ALA A 135 -5.43 1.85 -18.73
C ALA A 135 -4.64 0.93 -17.78
N LEU A 136 -4.56 -0.37 -18.08
CA LEU A 136 -3.77 -1.35 -17.32
C LEU A 136 -2.28 -0.96 -17.32
N GLY A 137 -1.73 -0.62 -18.49
CA GLY A 137 -0.33 -0.18 -18.61
C GLY A 137 -0.05 1.08 -17.79
N ALA A 138 -0.90 2.10 -17.90
CA ALA A 138 -0.75 3.34 -17.16
C ALA A 138 -0.89 3.12 -15.64
N PHE A 139 -1.87 2.32 -15.23
CA PHE A 139 -2.11 1.99 -13.83
C PHE A 139 -0.97 1.18 -13.22
N TYR A 140 -0.42 0.23 -13.99
CA TYR A 140 0.74 -0.56 -13.59
C TYR A 140 1.99 0.32 -13.42
N LEU A 141 2.28 1.20 -14.37
CA LEU A 141 3.40 2.13 -14.27
C LEU A 141 3.26 3.04 -13.04
N TYR A 142 2.06 3.57 -12.81
CA TYR A 142 1.79 4.38 -11.62
C TYR A 142 2.03 3.59 -10.33
N ASN A 143 1.56 2.34 -10.23
CA ASN A 143 1.80 1.47 -9.08
C ASN A 143 3.30 1.26 -8.82
N VAL A 144 4.09 1.01 -9.87
CA VAL A 144 5.54 0.82 -9.74
C VAL A 144 6.22 2.11 -9.26
N ILE A 145 5.88 3.25 -9.85
CA ILE A 145 6.43 4.56 -9.46
C ILE A 145 6.08 4.86 -7.98
N ASP A 146 4.81 4.69 -7.59
CA ASP A 146 4.39 4.88 -6.20
C ASP A 146 5.11 3.92 -5.24
N ALA A 147 5.35 2.68 -5.67
CA ALA A 147 6.10 1.71 -4.87
C ALA A 147 7.55 2.14 -4.63
N PHE A 148 8.20 2.77 -5.58
CA PHE A 148 9.57 3.30 -5.41
C PHE A 148 9.61 4.62 -4.65
N ALA A 149 8.70 5.54 -4.95
CA ALA A 149 8.76 6.92 -4.49
C ALA A 149 8.06 7.15 -3.14
N ALA A 150 6.91 6.52 -2.91
CA ALA A 150 6.14 6.75 -1.70
C ALA A 150 6.77 6.05 -0.49
N ARG A 151 6.83 6.76 0.63
CA ARG A 151 7.23 6.19 1.91
C ARG A 151 6.13 5.28 2.42
N GLY A 152 6.53 4.14 3.01
CA GLY A 152 5.63 3.22 3.69
C GLY A 152 5.13 3.76 5.03
N ALA A 153 4.28 2.98 5.70
CA ALA A 153 3.85 3.26 7.06
C ALA A 153 5.06 3.35 7.99
N LYS A 154 5.05 4.35 8.87
CA LYS A 154 6.11 4.51 9.87
C LYS A 154 6.02 3.37 10.88
N ARG A 155 7.15 2.75 11.16
CA ARG A 155 7.28 1.66 12.14
C ARG A 155 8.21 2.09 13.26
N VAL A 156 7.78 1.89 14.49
CA VAL A 156 8.65 2.04 15.66
C VAL A 156 9.33 0.69 15.89
N VAL A 157 10.65 0.66 15.74
CA VAL A 157 11.45 -0.56 15.92
C VAL A 157 12.14 -0.50 17.27
N PHE A 158 11.83 -1.48 18.13
CA PHE A 158 12.49 -1.70 19.41
C PHE A 158 13.54 -2.80 19.20
N PRO A 159 14.82 -2.51 19.19
CA PRO A 159 15.82 -3.56 19.12
C PRO A 159 15.80 -4.38 20.40
N GLY A 160 15.63 -5.69 20.26
CA GLY A 160 15.70 -6.63 21.39
C GLY A 160 17.10 -6.66 22.01
N ARG A 161 17.20 -7.13 23.25
CA ARG A 161 18.44 -7.19 24.03
C ARG A 161 19.54 -8.02 23.35
N ASN A 162 19.18 -8.96 22.48
CA ASN A 162 20.08 -9.84 21.72
C ASN A 162 20.13 -9.54 20.21
N GLY A 163 19.64 -8.38 19.77
CA GLY A 163 19.78 -7.94 18.37
C GLY A 163 18.84 -8.56 17.36
N SER A 164 18.04 -9.55 17.72
CA SER A 164 17.27 -10.38 16.78
C SER A 164 15.74 -10.32 16.93
N SER A 165 15.23 -9.64 17.94
CA SER A 165 13.78 -9.53 18.16
C SER A 165 13.30 -8.11 17.94
N PHE A 166 12.29 -7.92 17.09
CA PHE A 166 11.65 -6.62 16.88
C PHE A 166 10.18 -6.71 17.26
N ILE A 167 9.72 -5.72 17.99
CA ILE A 167 8.30 -5.45 18.12
C ILE A 167 8.06 -4.16 17.35
N SER A 168 7.20 -4.18 16.35
CA SER A 168 6.83 -2.99 15.61
C SER A 168 5.34 -2.74 15.72
N VAL A 169 4.96 -1.51 16.01
CA VAL A 169 3.60 -1.04 15.97
C VAL A 169 3.40 -0.28 14.66
N VAL A 170 2.49 -0.75 13.83
CA VAL A 170 2.20 -0.15 12.52
C VAL A 170 0.75 0.30 12.53
N PRO A 171 0.44 1.57 12.24
CA PRO A 171 -0.93 1.97 11.99
C PRO A 171 -1.46 1.21 10.77
N ASN A 172 -2.61 0.54 10.92
CA ASN A 172 -3.28 -0.05 9.78
C ASN A 172 -4.15 1.00 9.08
N GLY A 173 -4.35 0.87 7.76
CA GLY A 173 -5.09 1.83 6.96
C GLY A 173 -6.59 1.98 7.31
N PHE A 174 -7.05 1.30 8.34
CA PHE A 174 -8.44 1.33 8.85
C PHE A 174 -8.55 2.01 10.23
N GLY A 175 -7.56 2.83 10.60
CA GLY A 175 -7.58 3.58 11.87
C GLY A 175 -7.19 2.78 13.12
N GLY A 176 -6.72 1.53 12.97
CA GLY A 176 -6.22 0.69 14.05
C GLY A 176 -4.70 0.60 14.07
N MET A 177 -4.15 -0.03 15.10
CA MET A 177 -2.73 -0.37 15.21
C MET A 177 -2.55 -1.88 15.11
N SER A 178 -1.63 -2.32 14.24
CA SER A 178 -1.22 -3.72 14.13
C SER A 178 0.14 -3.90 14.79
N LEU A 179 0.26 -4.92 15.62
CA LEU A 179 1.47 -5.26 16.35
C LEU A 179 2.16 -6.41 15.61
N TYR A 180 3.39 -6.20 15.14
CA TYR A 180 4.20 -7.22 14.51
C TYR A 180 5.36 -7.55 15.42
N ALA A 181 5.54 -8.82 15.72
CA ALA A 181 6.74 -9.34 16.39
C ALA A 181 7.49 -10.24 15.41
N SER A 182 8.77 -10.00 15.23
CA SER A 182 9.66 -10.86 14.45
C SER A 182 10.83 -11.25 15.32
N THR A 183 11.10 -12.54 15.41
CA THR A 183 12.32 -13.10 16.02
C THR A 183 13.10 -13.80 14.93
N SER A 184 14.34 -13.39 14.69
CA SER A 184 15.28 -14.19 13.91
C SER A 184 16.11 -15.06 14.86
N PHE A 185 16.06 -16.35 14.65
CA PHE A 185 16.89 -17.32 15.33
C PHE A 185 18.25 -17.40 14.66
#